data_28175c5400b9934155821b0446f5157d
#
_entry.id   28175c5400b9934155821b0446f5157d
#
_cell.length_a   1.000
_cell.length_b   1.000
_cell.length_c   1.000
_cell.angle_alpha   90.00
_cell.angle_beta   90.00
_cell.angle_gamma   90.00
#
_symmetry.space_group_name_H-M   'P 1'
#
loop_
_entity.id
_entity.type
_entity.pdbx_description
1 polymer ?
#
loop_
_entity_poly.entity_id
_entity_poly.type
_entity_poly.pdbx_seq_one_letter_code
_entity_poly.pdbx_strand_id
1 'polypeptide(L)' 'MKISIVGGTGGMGEGFALRWVVNHDITIGSRDAQKAASAAEQYMNTALSSYGNNMKGTIKGADYVSSSRDSDILILSIP' A
#
# COMPACT_ATOMS: atom_id res chain seq x y z
N MET A 1 -12.07 -0.76 -4.54
CA MET A 1 -11.20 -1.75 -5.22
C MET A 1 -10.00 -2.03 -4.34
N LYS A 2 -9.54 -3.26 -4.33
CA LYS A 2 -8.36 -3.66 -3.57
C LYS A 2 -7.16 -3.71 -4.49
N ILE A 3 -6.17 -2.89 -4.21
CA ILE A 3 -4.96 -2.77 -5.03
C ILE A 3 -3.76 -3.21 -4.20
N SER A 4 -3.02 -4.19 -4.69
CA SER A 4 -1.78 -4.64 -4.06
C SER A 4 -0.58 -4.13 -4.84
N ILE A 5 0.39 -3.57 -4.11
CA ILE A 5 1.63 -3.07 -4.71
C ILE A 5 2.76 -3.95 -4.19
N VAL A 6 3.23 -4.85 -5.01
CA VAL A 6 4.33 -5.77 -4.66
C VAL A 6 5.65 -5.05 -4.88
N GLY A 7 6.51 -5.09 -3.88
CA GLY A 7 7.73 -4.32 -3.89
C GLY A 7 7.51 -2.87 -3.52
N GLY A 8 6.38 -2.58 -2.86
CA GLY A 8 5.91 -1.22 -2.61
C GLY A 8 6.61 -0.47 -1.48
N THR A 9 7.74 -0.98 -0.97
CA THR A 9 8.47 -0.28 0.10
C THR A 9 9.40 0.81 -0.42
N GLY A 10 9.51 0.97 -1.74
CA GLY A 10 10.31 2.04 -2.34
C GLY A 10 9.48 3.28 -2.64
N GLY A 11 10.15 4.33 -3.09
CA GLY A 11 9.50 5.63 -3.34
C GLY A 11 8.37 5.59 -4.36
N MET A 12 8.50 4.75 -5.40
CA MET A 12 7.46 4.62 -6.41
C MET A 12 6.21 3.96 -5.84
N GLY A 13 6.39 2.92 -5.01
CA GLY A 13 5.27 2.27 -4.33
C GLY A 13 4.55 3.22 -3.39
N GLU A 14 5.30 4.05 -2.66
CA GLU A 14 4.72 5.08 -1.81
C GLU A 14 3.86 6.04 -2.62
N GLY A 15 4.37 6.51 -3.75
CA GLY A 15 3.64 7.43 -4.60
C GLY A 15 2.32 6.86 -5.08
N PHE A 16 2.31 5.60 -5.50
CA PHE A 16 1.08 4.93 -5.92
C PHE A 16 0.11 4.76 -4.75
N ALA A 17 0.61 4.32 -3.60
CA ALA A 17 -0.23 4.11 -2.42
C ALA A 17 -0.91 5.40 -1.98
N LEU A 18 -0.15 6.48 -1.91
CA LEU A 18 -0.70 7.78 -1.49
C LEU A 18 -1.73 8.32 -2.47
N ARG A 19 -1.52 8.07 -3.76
CA ARG A 19 -2.44 8.55 -4.79
C ARG A 19 -3.77 7.80 -4.77
N TRP A 20 -3.74 6.49 -4.56
CA TRP A 20 -4.92 5.66 -4.70
C TRP A 20 -5.68 5.37 -3.41
N VAL A 21 -5.06 5.60 -2.24
CA VAL A 21 -5.72 5.33 -0.96
C VAL A 21 -6.96 6.20 -0.74
N VAL A 22 -7.05 7.30 -1.44
CA VAL A 22 -8.21 8.20 -1.33
C VAL A 22 -9.51 7.43 -1.62
N ASN A 23 -9.49 6.52 -2.60
CA ASN A 23 -10.69 5.80 -3.01
C ASN A 23 -10.57 4.29 -2.98
N HIS A 24 -9.41 3.73 -2.63
CA HIS A 24 -9.15 2.30 -2.72
C HIS A 24 -8.41 1.78 -1.50
N ASP A 25 -8.58 0.50 -1.22
CA ASP A 25 -7.79 -0.18 -0.18
C ASP A 25 -6.49 -0.66 -0.79
N ILE A 26 -5.39 -0.28 -0.17
CA ILE A 26 -4.04 -0.57 -0.68
C ILE A 26 -3.36 -1.59 0.23
N THR A 27 -2.72 -2.58 -0.37
CA THR A 27 -1.88 -3.53 0.35
C THR A 27 -0.46 -3.42 -0.18
N ILE A 28 0.48 -3.20 0.71
CA ILE A 28 1.90 -3.16 0.36
C ILE A 28 2.45 -4.57 0.56
N GLY A 29 2.95 -5.17 -0.51
CA GLY A 29 3.54 -6.49 -0.48
C GLY A 29 5.05 -6.43 -0.43
N SER A 30 5.66 -7.22 0.44
CA SER A 30 7.10 -7.29 0.57
C SER A 30 7.51 -8.71 0.92
N ARG A 31 8.76 -9.04 0.64
CA ARG A 31 9.36 -10.31 1.05
C ARG A 31 9.32 -10.44 2.57
N ASP A 32 9.48 -9.34 3.27
CA ASP A 32 9.46 -9.26 4.72
C ASP A 32 8.15 -8.58 5.14
N ALA A 33 7.25 -9.34 5.78
CA ALA A 33 5.96 -8.82 6.21
C ALA A 33 6.10 -7.68 7.21
N GLN A 34 7.14 -7.69 8.04
CA GLN A 34 7.40 -6.61 8.99
C GLN A 34 7.77 -5.31 8.29
N LYS A 35 8.61 -5.39 7.25
CA LYS A 35 8.95 -4.22 6.44
C LYS A 35 7.72 -3.66 5.75
N ALA A 36 6.87 -4.55 5.24
CA ALA A 36 5.63 -4.14 4.60
C ALA A 36 4.72 -3.43 5.58
N ALA A 37 4.58 -3.96 6.79
CA ALA A 37 3.76 -3.34 7.82
C ALA A 37 4.29 -1.98 8.23
N SER A 38 5.60 -1.85 8.40
CA SER A 38 6.22 -0.56 8.75
C SER A 38 6.04 0.47 7.65
N ALA A 39 6.22 0.07 6.41
CA ALA A 39 6.04 0.97 5.27
C ALA A 39 4.57 1.41 5.16
N ALA A 40 3.65 0.47 5.33
CA ALA A 40 2.22 0.76 5.27
C ALA A 40 1.80 1.75 6.35
N GLU A 41 2.31 1.59 7.56
CA GLU A 41 2.04 2.52 8.66
C GLU A 41 2.56 3.92 8.34
N GLN A 42 3.76 4.00 7.81
CA GLN A 42 4.37 5.28 7.42
C GLN A 42 3.55 5.96 6.33
N TYR A 43 3.15 5.20 5.31
CA TYR A 43 2.35 5.75 4.21
C TYR A 43 0.97 6.18 4.71
N MET A 44 0.38 5.42 5.61
CA MET A 44 -0.92 5.75 6.19
C MET A 44 -0.87 7.06 6.96
N ASN A 45 0.20 7.25 7.75
CA ASN A 45 0.39 8.50 8.49
C ASN A 45 0.55 9.69 7.54
N THR A 46 1.30 9.51 6.46
CA THR A 46 1.46 10.55 5.45
C THR A 46 0.13 10.87 4.77
N ALA A 47 -0.65 9.85 4.44
CA ALA A 47 -1.95 10.02 3.81
C ALA A 47 -2.92 10.76 4.72
N LEU A 48 -2.94 10.42 6.00
CA LEU A 48 -3.80 11.09 6.97
C LEU A 48 -3.44 12.56 7.12
N SER A 49 -2.15 12.88 7.07
CA SER A 49 -1.69 14.27 7.11
C SER A 49 -2.13 15.06 5.88
N SER A 50 -2.15 14.40 4.71
CA SER A 50 -2.47 15.05 3.44
C SER A 50 -3.97 15.13 3.16
N TYR A 51 -4.70 14.05 3.43
CA TYR A 51 -6.10 13.92 3.03
C TYR A 51 -7.09 14.01 4.19
N GLY A 52 -6.65 13.69 5.41
CA GLY A 52 -7.53 13.73 6.58
C GLY A 52 -8.77 12.86 6.40
N ASN A 53 -9.93 13.44 6.64
CA ASN A 53 -11.20 12.72 6.58
C ASN A 53 -11.67 12.43 5.15
N ASN A 54 -11.00 12.93 4.15
CA ASN A 54 -11.35 12.67 2.75
C ASN A 54 -10.84 11.33 2.25
N MET A 55 -10.03 10.65 3.04
CA MET A 55 -9.46 9.37 2.66
C MET A 55 -10.44 8.24 2.96
N LYS A 56 -10.88 7.52 1.94
CA LYS A 56 -11.87 6.44 2.07
C LYS A 56 -11.23 5.07 2.21
N GLY A 57 -10.02 4.90 1.71
CA GLY A 57 -9.33 3.61 1.74
C GLY A 57 -8.38 3.49 2.92
N THR A 58 -7.68 2.36 2.96
CA THR A 58 -6.68 2.07 3.97
C THR A 58 -5.41 1.55 3.30
N ILE A 59 -4.29 1.65 4.02
CA ILE A 59 -3.03 1.06 3.57
C ILE A 59 -2.58 0.06 4.62
N LYS A 60 -2.34 -1.18 4.20
CA LYS A 60 -1.85 -2.23 5.08
C LYS A 60 -0.69 -2.95 4.42
N GLY A 61 0.09 -3.68 5.20
CA GLY A 61 1.22 -4.45 4.71
C GLY A 61 0.97 -5.95 4.81
N ALA A 62 1.57 -6.70 3.90
CA ALA A 62 1.49 -8.16 3.89
C ALA A 62 2.70 -8.74 3.16
N ASP A 63 2.91 -10.06 3.28
CA ASP A 63 3.90 -10.73 2.47
C ASP A 63 3.43 -10.85 1.02
N TYR A 64 4.27 -11.34 0.13
CA TYR A 64 3.95 -11.43 -1.30
C TYR A 64 2.73 -12.33 -1.56
N VAL A 65 2.65 -13.45 -0.86
CA VAL A 65 1.57 -14.41 -1.10
C VAL A 65 0.23 -13.83 -0.68
N SER A 66 0.18 -13.28 0.54
CA SER A 66 -1.06 -12.70 1.07
C SER A 66 -1.49 -11.48 0.26
N SER A 67 -0.55 -10.63 -0.12
CA SER A 67 -0.89 -9.41 -0.88
C SER A 67 -1.40 -9.74 -2.27
N SER A 68 -0.89 -10.81 -2.90
CA SER A 68 -1.33 -11.20 -4.23
C SER A 68 -2.70 -11.85 -4.23
N ARG A 69 -3.04 -12.56 -3.15
CA ARG A 69 -4.23 -13.39 -3.09
C ARG A 69 -5.53 -12.58 -3.05
N ASP A 70 -5.53 -11.47 -2.33
CA ASP A 70 -6.75 -10.72 -2.03
C ASP A 70 -6.91 -9.43 -2.82
N SER A 71 -6.19 -9.30 -3.93
CA SER A 71 -6.22 -8.05 -4.69
C SER A 71 -7.02 -8.18 -5.98
N ASP A 72 -7.72 -7.10 -6.33
CA ASP A 72 -8.36 -6.96 -7.64
C ASP A 72 -7.35 -6.54 -8.70
N ILE A 73 -6.37 -5.73 -8.30
CA ILE A 73 -5.29 -5.27 -9.17
C ILE A 73 -3.97 -5.49 -8.46
N LEU A 74 -3.01 -6.06 -9.15
CA LEU A 74 -1.67 -6.30 -8.64
C LEU A 74 -0.66 -5.47 -9.45
N ILE A 75 0.11 -4.65 -8.76
CA ILE A 75 1.11 -3.80 -9.38
C ILE A 75 2.49 -4.22 -8.89
N LEU A 76 3.40 -4.43 -9.82
CA LEU A 76 4.79 -4.72 -9.51
C LEU A 76 5.59 -3.42 -9.54
N SER A 77 6.12 -3.04 -8.38
CA SER A 77 6.95 -1.85 -8.24
C SER A 77 8.36 -2.30 -7.87
N ILE A 78 9.11 -2.72 -8.85
CA ILE A 78 10.47 -3.23 -8.67
C ILE A 78 11.45 -2.13 -9.09
N PRO A 79 12.46 -1.83 -8.24
CA PRO A 79 13.47 -0.84 -8.58
C PRO A 79 14.31 -1.27 -9.77
#